data_4b2d86e5105c8579270a18a90ad407c7
#
_entry.id   4b2d86e5105c8579270a18a90ad407c7
#
_cell.length_a   1.000
_cell.length_b   1.000
_cell.length_c   1.000
_cell.angle_alpha   90.00
_cell.angle_beta   90.00
_cell.angle_gamma   90.00
#
_symmetry.space_group_name_H-M   'P 1'
#
loop_
_entity.id
_entity.type
_entity.pdbx_description
1 polymer ?
#
loop_
_entity_poly.entity_id
_entity_poly.type
_entity_poly.pdbx_seq_one_letter_code
_entity_poly.pdbx_strand_id
1 'polypeptide(L)'
;MSALTQAILIISETDYLEGEQFSDIKHEYIDGDVYAMSGASANHNRIAGNFFTALNVHLRNKPCQPYTSDMKVKIGSKYFYPDVLVDCANVAGNSYFTESPTLLVEVLSKSTRQIDEKLKRQLYTQITTLQEYVLIEQDFVDVEIIRRRTGWQSEHYFLGESITFESVGLTVS
;
A
#
# COMPACT_ATOMS: atom_id res chain seq x y z
N MET A 1 -11.92 -2.71 -46.42
CA MET A 1 -11.21 -3.36 -45.31
C MET A 1 -11.81 -2.75 -44.03
N SER A 2 -12.62 -3.56 -43.32
CA SER A 2 -13.27 -3.13 -42.06
C SER A 2 -12.25 -3.20 -40.95
N ALA A 3 -11.92 -2.05 -40.36
CA ALA A 3 -11.13 -1.98 -39.12
C ALA A 3 -12.01 -2.56 -38.02
N LEU A 4 -11.67 -3.74 -37.52
CA LEU A 4 -12.21 -4.26 -36.26
C LEU A 4 -11.76 -3.32 -35.14
N THR A 5 -12.66 -2.47 -34.69
CA THR A 5 -12.47 -1.71 -33.45
C THR A 5 -12.51 -2.73 -32.33
N GLN A 6 -11.36 -3.06 -31.77
CA GLN A 6 -11.26 -3.88 -30.58
C GLN A 6 -11.93 -3.11 -29.46
N ALA A 7 -13.09 -3.57 -28.99
CA ALA A 7 -13.76 -2.98 -27.85
C ALA A 7 -12.84 -3.15 -26.64
N ILE A 8 -12.38 -2.05 -26.07
CA ILE A 8 -11.66 -2.04 -24.78
C ILE A 8 -12.71 -2.47 -23.75
N LEU A 9 -12.55 -3.66 -23.20
CA LEU A 9 -13.44 -4.19 -22.16
C LEU A 9 -13.08 -3.48 -20.86
N ILE A 10 -13.85 -2.47 -20.49
CA ILE A 10 -13.72 -1.77 -19.19
C ILE A 10 -14.41 -2.67 -18.15
N ILE A 11 -13.68 -3.12 -17.15
CA ILE A 11 -14.20 -3.95 -16.06
C ILE A 11 -14.81 -3.01 -15.00
N SER A 12 -16.02 -3.32 -14.52
CA SER A 12 -16.62 -2.56 -13.44
C SER A 12 -15.95 -2.85 -12.09
N GLU A 13 -16.04 -1.93 -11.12
CA GLU A 13 -15.54 -2.16 -9.76
C GLU A 13 -16.18 -3.41 -9.13
N THR A 14 -17.48 -3.63 -9.37
CA THR A 14 -18.20 -4.80 -8.85
C THR A 14 -17.63 -6.09 -9.43
N ASP A 15 -17.49 -6.17 -10.77
CA ASP A 15 -16.94 -7.35 -11.43
C ASP A 15 -15.49 -7.63 -10.99
N TYR A 16 -14.68 -6.57 -10.80
CA TYR A 16 -13.34 -6.69 -10.26
C TYR A 16 -13.34 -7.27 -8.84
N LEU A 17 -14.13 -6.70 -7.93
CA LEU A 17 -14.17 -7.14 -6.53
C LEU A 17 -14.69 -8.58 -6.38
N GLU A 18 -15.69 -8.96 -7.19
CA GLU A 18 -16.20 -10.33 -7.22
C GLU A 18 -15.17 -11.30 -7.82
N GLY A 19 -14.56 -10.94 -8.95
CA GLY A 19 -13.55 -11.76 -9.62
C GLY A 19 -12.30 -11.96 -8.77
N GLU A 20 -11.88 -10.94 -8.05
CA GLU A 20 -10.68 -10.99 -7.20
C GLU A 20 -10.80 -11.99 -6.05
N GLN A 21 -12.03 -12.27 -5.56
CA GLN A 21 -12.24 -13.27 -4.51
C GLN A 21 -11.97 -14.71 -4.98
N PHE A 22 -12.02 -14.96 -6.28
CA PHE A 22 -11.81 -16.29 -6.89
C PHE A 22 -10.52 -16.38 -7.69
N SER A 23 -9.75 -15.30 -7.75
CA SER A 23 -8.51 -15.25 -8.51
C SER A 23 -7.35 -15.89 -7.75
N ASP A 24 -6.54 -16.70 -8.42
CA ASP A 24 -5.31 -17.29 -7.88
C ASP A 24 -4.17 -16.27 -7.77
N ILE A 25 -4.27 -15.15 -8.48
CA ILE A 25 -3.31 -14.05 -8.42
C ILE A 25 -4.00 -12.73 -8.09
N LYS A 26 -3.29 -11.86 -7.38
CA LYS A 26 -3.80 -10.53 -7.03
C LYS A 26 -3.72 -9.58 -8.23
N HIS A 27 -4.69 -8.69 -8.31
CA HIS A 27 -4.71 -7.63 -9.32
C HIS A 27 -5.00 -6.28 -8.65
N GLU A 28 -4.27 -5.26 -9.05
CA GLU A 28 -4.65 -3.88 -8.79
C GLU A 28 -5.63 -3.39 -9.85
N TYR A 29 -6.49 -2.45 -9.49
CA TYR A 29 -7.54 -1.92 -10.37
C TYR A 29 -7.44 -0.40 -10.45
N ILE A 30 -7.45 0.13 -11.65
CA ILE A 30 -7.37 1.57 -11.92
C ILE A 30 -8.39 1.94 -12.99
N ASP A 31 -9.51 2.53 -12.57
CA ASP A 31 -10.54 3.10 -13.44
C ASP A 31 -11.02 2.17 -14.59
N GLY A 32 -11.13 0.87 -14.32
CA GLY A 32 -11.59 -0.13 -15.29
C GLY A 32 -10.49 -1.04 -15.85
N ASP A 33 -9.23 -0.69 -15.65
CA ASP A 33 -8.07 -1.50 -16.01
C ASP A 33 -7.61 -2.37 -14.85
N VAL A 34 -7.24 -3.61 -15.14
CA VAL A 34 -6.81 -4.62 -14.17
C VAL A 34 -5.36 -5.01 -14.42
N TYR A 35 -4.52 -4.91 -13.39
CA TYR A 35 -3.09 -5.14 -13.46
C TYR A 35 -2.68 -6.29 -12.54
N ALA A 36 -2.20 -7.40 -13.12
CA ALA A 36 -1.71 -8.54 -12.35
C ALA A 36 -0.45 -8.17 -11.55
N MET A 37 -0.43 -8.56 -10.27
CA MET A 37 0.72 -8.39 -9.41
C MET A 37 1.70 -9.55 -9.60
N SER A 38 3.00 -9.23 -9.63
CA SER A 38 4.07 -10.23 -9.65
C SER A 38 4.41 -10.71 -8.23
N GLY A 39 5.08 -11.86 -8.13
CA GLY A 39 5.67 -12.32 -6.89
C GLY A 39 6.80 -11.40 -6.39
N ALA A 40 7.12 -11.49 -5.11
CA ALA A 40 8.12 -10.68 -4.44
C ALA A 40 9.38 -11.48 -4.09
N SER A 41 10.53 -10.79 -4.01
CA SER A 41 11.81 -11.37 -3.57
C SER A 41 11.77 -11.77 -2.09
N ALA A 42 12.73 -12.61 -1.67
CA ALA A 42 12.90 -12.95 -0.26
C ALA A 42 13.20 -11.71 0.61
N ASN A 43 13.98 -10.75 0.11
CA ASN A 43 14.26 -9.51 0.84
C ASN A 43 13.01 -8.67 1.01
N HIS A 44 12.24 -8.48 -0.05
CA HIS A 44 10.96 -7.78 0.00
C HIS A 44 10.03 -8.39 1.07
N ASN A 45 9.85 -9.72 1.04
CA ASN A 45 9.00 -10.42 2.00
C ASN A 45 9.49 -10.27 3.44
N ARG A 46 10.82 -10.35 3.68
CA ARG A 46 11.40 -10.17 5.02
C ARG A 46 11.17 -8.76 5.55
N ILE A 47 11.39 -7.74 4.72
CA ILE A 47 11.20 -6.33 5.11
C ILE A 47 9.74 -6.08 5.46
N ALA A 48 8.80 -6.44 4.56
CA ALA A 48 7.37 -6.29 4.81
C ALA A 48 6.92 -7.05 6.06
N GLY A 49 7.37 -8.31 6.22
CA GLY A 49 7.04 -9.14 7.37
C GLY A 49 7.59 -8.60 8.69
N ASN A 50 8.83 -8.13 8.71
CA ASN A 50 9.44 -7.53 9.90
C ASN A 50 8.72 -6.24 10.30
N PHE A 51 8.40 -5.39 9.32
CA PHE A 51 7.67 -4.16 9.55
C PHE A 51 6.27 -4.43 10.10
N PHE A 52 5.52 -5.33 9.47
CA PHE A 52 4.22 -5.76 9.96
C PHE A 52 4.30 -6.33 11.38
N THR A 53 5.29 -7.16 11.67
CA THR A 53 5.47 -7.75 13.01
C THR A 53 5.71 -6.68 14.06
N ALA A 54 6.58 -5.70 13.79
CA ALA A 54 6.84 -4.59 14.70
C ALA A 54 5.57 -3.79 14.99
N LEU A 55 4.79 -3.46 13.95
CA LEU A 55 3.50 -2.79 14.09
C LEU A 55 2.49 -3.62 14.88
N ASN A 56 2.36 -4.90 14.56
CA ASN A 56 1.38 -5.79 15.20
C ASN A 56 1.65 -5.97 16.70
N VAL A 57 2.92 -6.07 17.08
CA VAL A 57 3.31 -6.10 18.50
C VAL A 57 3.04 -4.77 19.19
N HIS A 58 3.46 -3.66 18.56
CA HIS A 58 3.31 -2.32 19.12
C HIS A 58 1.86 -1.87 19.27
N LEU A 59 1.00 -2.23 18.32
CA LEU A 59 -0.41 -1.82 18.28
C LEU A 59 -1.35 -2.76 19.03
N ARG A 60 -0.82 -3.82 19.64
CA ARG A 60 -1.64 -4.75 20.44
C ARG A 60 -2.40 -4.00 21.54
N ASN A 61 -3.70 -4.22 21.63
CA ASN A 61 -4.63 -3.56 22.56
C ASN A 61 -4.76 -2.02 22.32
N LYS A 62 -4.40 -1.54 21.13
CA LYS A 62 -4.64 -0.17 20.69
C LYS A 62 -5.72 -0.14 19.61
N PRO A 63 -6.34 1.02 19.32
CA PRO A 63 -7.41 1.12 18.33
C PRO A 63 -6.96 0.80 16.90
N CYS A 64 -5.72 1.16 16.56
CA CYS A 64 -5.18 0.97 15.22
C CYS A 64 -4.80 -0.49 14.95
N GLN A 65 -5.10 -0.99 13.75
CA GLN A 65 -4.82 -2.35 13.33
C GLN A 65 -3.92 -2.35 12.08
N PRO A 66 -2.81 -3.12 12.08
CA PRO A 66 -2.00 -3.34 10.90
C PRO A 66 -2.58 -4.46 10.04
N TYR A 67 -2.42 -4.34 8.72
CA TYR A 67 -2.80 -5.33 7.72
C TYR A 67 -1.65 -5.58 6.77
N THR A 68 -1.57 -6.79 6.25
CA THR A 68 -0.61 -7.20 5.22
C THR A 68 -1.17 -6.96 3.82
N SER A 69 -0.40 -7.33 2.82
CA SER A 69 -0.66 -7.12 1.40
C SER A 69 -1.93 -7.79 0.84
N ASP A 70 -2.79 -8.39 1.66
CA ASP A 70 -4.09 -8.92 1.24
C ASP A 70 -5.23 -7.92 1.44
N MET A 71 -5.01 -6.88 2.25
CA MET A 71 -5.98 -5.79 2.42
C MET A 71 -5.73 -4.69 1.40
N LYS A 72 -6.77 -4.41 0.60
CA LYS A 72 -6.70 -3.32 -0.38
C LYS A 72 -6.93 -1.95 0.27
N VAL A 73 -6.36 -0.93 -0.34
CA VAL A 73 -6.76 0.47 -0.14
C VAL A 73 -7.57 0.94 -1.36
N LYS A 74 -8.72 1.55 -1.10
CA LYS A 74 -9.58 2.13 -2.15
C LYS A 74 -9.41 3.65 -2.17
N ILE A 75 -9.24 4.20 -3.38
CA ILE A 75 -9.17 5.64 -3.62
C ILE A 75 -9.99 5.96 -4.86
N GLY A 76 -11.18 6.57 -4.67
CA GLY A 76 -12.12 6.77 -5.76
C GLY A 76 -12.50 5.42 -6.40
N SER A 77 -12.25 5.28 -7.69
CA SER A 77 -12.45 4.03 -8.47
C SER A 77 -11.16 3.23 -8.67
N LYS A 78 -10.24 3.28 -7.70
CA LYS A 78 -8.94 2.58 -7.76
C LYS A 78 -8.73 1.73 -6.53
N TYR A 79 -8.11 0.56 -6.71
CA TYR A 79 -7.80 -0.39 -5.65
C TYR A 79 -6.34 -0.84 -5.77
N PHE A 80 -5.57 -0.66 -4.69
CA PHE A 80 -4.18 -1.05 -4.60
C PHE A 80 -3.96 -2.00 -3.43
N TYR A 81 -2.90 -2.81 -3.51
CA TYR A 81 -2.45 -3.68 -2.43
C TYR A 81 -1.12 -3.17 -1.85
N PRO A 82 -1.13 -2.24 -0.87
CA PRO A 82 0.10 -1.87 -0.19
C PRO A 82 0.69 -3.07 0.56
N ASP A 83 2.00 -3.12 0.68
CA ASP A 83 2.67 -4.22 1.38
C ASP A 83 2.29 -4.30 2.86
N VAL A 84 2.15 -3.13 3.51
CA VAL A 84 1.60 -3.00 4.86
C VAL A 84 0.74 -1.74 4.94
N LEU A 85 -0.38 -1.82 5.61
CA LEU A 85 -1.18 -0.66 5.97
C LEU A 85 -1.61 -0.70 7.44
N VAL A 86 -1.83 0.47 8.01
CA VAL A 86 -2.47 0.62 9.33
C VAL A 86 -3.73 1.44 9.18
N ASP A 87 -4.81 0.94 9.73
CA ASP A 87 -6.07 1.64 9.82
C ASP A 87 -6.47 1.80 11.30
N CYS A 88 -6.87 3.01 11.69
CA CYS A 88 -7.31 3.33 13.04
C CYS A 88 -8.85 3.45 13.14
N ALA A 89 -9.56 3.26 12.03
CA ALA A 89 -11.00 3.11 12.03
C ALA A 89 -11.37 1.63 12.32
N ASN A 90 -12.63 1.40 12.67
CA ASN A 90 -13.12 0.05 12.89
C ASN A 90 -13.48 -0.60 11.55
N VAL A 91 -12.51 -1.24 10.89
CA VAL A 91 -12.73 -1.98 9.65
C VAL A 91 -13.52 -3.25 9.94
N ALA A 92 -14.63 -3.46 9.24
CA ALA A 92 -15.45 -4.65 9.42
C ALA A 92 -14.68 -5.93 9.04
N GLY A 93 -14.85 -7.01 9.81
CA GLY A 93 -14.09 -8.25 9.65
C GLY A 93 -14.28 -8.97 8.31
N ASN A 94 -15.32 -8.63 7.55
CA ASN A 94 -15.58 -9.14 6.20
C ASN A 94 -15.22 -8.18 5.08
N SER A 95 -14.57 -7.04 5.39
CA SER A 95 -14.13 -6.06 4.39
C SER A 95 -12.86 -6.53 3.68
N TYR A 96 -12.82 -6.32 2.37
CA TYR A 96 -11.66 -6.64 1.51
C TYR A 96 -10.83 -5.40 1.17
N PHE A 97 -11.24 -4.22 1.61
CA PHE A 97 -10.53 -2.97 1.43
C PHE A 97 -10.87 -1.97 2.54
N THR A 98 -10.02 -0.95 2.65
CA THR A 98 -10.28 0.24 3.47
C THR A 98 -10.16 1.51 2.63
N GLU A 99 -10.84 2.58 3.04
CA GLU A 99 -10.74 3.93 2.48
C GLU A 99 -10.10 4.92 3.47
N SER A 100 -9.73 4.44 4.66
CA SER A 100 -9.30 5.28 5.79
C SER A 100 -7.94 4.88 6.40
N PRO A 101 -6.93 4.47 5.60
CA PRO A 101 -5.63 4.13 6.16
C PRO A 101 -4.98 5.35 6.82
N THR A 102 -4.24 5.10 7.90
CA THR A 102 -3.45 6.10 8.62
C THR A 102 -1.97 6.08 8.21
N LEU A 103 -1.47 4.89 7.91
CA LEU A 103 -0.10 4.62 7.46
C LEU A 103 -0.14 3.64 6.28
N LEU A 104 0.59 3.94 5.21
CA LEU A 104 0.80 3.06 4.07
C LEU A 104 2.29 2.81 3.86
N VAL A 105 2.66 1.58 3.56
CA VAL A 105 4.05 1.15 3.35
C VAL A 105 4.16 0.33 2.09
N GLU A 106 5.11 0.70 1.23
CA GLU A 106 5.51 -0.07 0.05
C GLU A 106 6.99 -0.42 0.15
N VAL A 107 7.33 -1.67 -0.10
CA VAL A 107 8.71 -2.10 -0.26
C VAL A 107 9.03 -2.07 -1.75
N LEU A 108 9.98 -1.23 -2.13
CA LEU A 108 10.26 -0.95 -3.53
C LEU A 108 10.88 -2.16 -4.24
N SER A 109 10.34 -2.48 -5.40
CA SER A 109 10.90 -3.46 -6.33
C SER A 109 11.19 -2.81 -7.68
N LYS A 110 11.99 -3.47 -8.52
CA LYS A 110 12.28 -2.95 -9.87
C LYS A 110 11.03 -2.81 -10.73
N SER A 111 10.04 -3.69 -10.53
CA SER A 111 8.81 -3.71 -11.32
C SER A 111 7.77 -2.68 -10.86
N THR A 112 7.72 -2.33 -9.57
CA THR A 112 6.69 -1.45 -9.00
C THR A 112 7.17 -0.03 -8.71
N ARG A 113 8.49 0.19 -8.62
CA ARG A 113 9.10 1.46 -8.21
C ARG A 113 8.46 2.70 -8.83
N GLN A 114 8.29 2.74 -10.15
CA GLN A 114 7.75 3.93 -10.80
C GLN A 114 6.29 4.20 -10.43
N ILE A 115 5.51 3.13 -10.20
CA ILE A 115 4.11 3.23 -9.78
C ILE A 115 4.06 3.71 -8.33
N ASP A 116 4.88 3.13 -7.45
CA ASP A 116 4.91 3.46 -6.01
C ASP A 116 5.40 4.89 -5.77
N GLU A 117 6.50 5.29 -6.43
CA GLU A 117 7.11 6.62 -6.27
C GLU A 117 6.31 7.75 -6.91
N LYS A 118 5.50 7.47 -7.93
CA LYS A 118 4.77 8.50 -8.70
C LYS A 118 3.27 8.42 -8.54
N LEU A 119 2.64 7.39 -9.12
CA LEU A 119 1.18 7.30 -9.18
C LEU A 119 0.58 7.08 -7.78
N LYS A 120 1.05 6.07 -7.04
CA LYS A 120 0.55 5.78 -5.69
C LYS A 120 0.84 6.95 -4.75
N ARG A 121 2.03 7.53 -4.80
CA ARG A 121 2.35 8.72 -4.01
C ARG A 121 1.36 9.85 -4.23
N GLN A 122 1.06 10.17 -5.49
CA GLN A 122 0.09 11.22 -5.84
C GLN A 122 -1.32 10.91 -5.34
N LEU A 123 -1.76 9.65 -5.46
CA LEU A 123 -3.09 9.22 -5.06
C LEU A 123 -3.21 9.08 -3.54
N TYR A 124 -2.24 8.44 -2.89
CA TYR A 124 -2.26 8.18 -1.45
C TYR A 124 -2.27 9.49 -0.63
N THR A 125 -1.52 10.51 -1.07
CA THR A 125 -1.50 11.80 -0.38
C THR A 125 -2.84 12.55 -0.43
N GLN A 126 -3.79 12.12 -1.27
CA GLN A 126 -5.15 12.65 -1.31
C GLN A 126 -6.08 12.00 -0.27
N ILE A 127 -5.71 10.87 0.32
CA ILE A 127 -6.51 10.19 1.35
C ILE A 127 -6.50 11.06 2.61
N THR A 128 -7.69 11.48 3.06
CA THR A 128 -7.82 12.44 4.17
C THR A 128 -7.31 11.94 5.51
N THR A 129 -7.39 10.63 5.76
CA THR A 129 -6.93 9.99 7.00
C THR A 129 -5.44 9.68 7.02
N LEU A 130 -4.80 9.58 5.83
CA LEU A 130 -3.39 9.21 5.73
C LEU A 130 -2.49 10.27 6.37
N GLN A 131 -1.59 9.84 7.25
CA GLN A 131 -0.60 10.68 7.92
C GLN A 131 0.81 10.46 7.38
N GLU A 132 1.13 9.23 7.02
CA GLU A 132 2.48 8.84 6.55
C GLU A 132 2.38 7.85 5.40
N TYR A 133 3.20 8.08 4.37
CA TYR A 133 3.48 7.13 3.31
C TYR A 133 4.97 6.79 3.32
N VAL A 134 5.29 5.50 3.39
CA VAL A 134 6.65 4.99 3.59
C VAL A 134 7.06 4.14 2.41
N LEU A 135 8.23 4.41 1.87
CA LEU A 135 8.88 3.67 0.80
C LEU A 135 10.18 3.06 1.35
N ILE A 136 10.34 1.76 1.25
CA ILE A 136 11.50 1.03 1.78
C ILE A 136 12.26 0.36 0.65
N GLU A 137 13.56 0.65 0.51
CA GLU A 137 14.43 -0.06 -0.43
C GLU A 137 14.67 -1.51 0.01
N GLN A 138 14.63 -2.45 -0.95
CA GLN A 138 14.84 -3.85 -0.64
C GLN A 138 16.31 -4.29 -0.72
N ASP A 139 17.14 -3.57 -1.46
CA ASP A 139 18.52 -3.96 -1.80
C ASP A 139 19.56 -3.22 -0.96
N PHE A 140 19.21 -2.11 -0.31
CA PHE A 140 20.06 -1.31 0.57
C PHE A 140 19.22 -0.56 1.61
N VAL A 141 19.85 0.01 2.63
CA VAL A 141 19.13 0.69 3.70
C VAL A 141 18.86 2.13 3.31
N ASP A 142 17.66 2.37 2.83
CA ASP A 142 17.07 3.69 2.61
C ASP A 142 15.56 3.56 2.87
N VAL A 143 15.06 4.36 3.79
CA VAL A 143 13.64 4.46 4.09
C VAL A 143 13.22 5.90 3.86
N GLU A 144 12.39 6.12 2.85
CA GLU A 144 11.75 7.42 2.61
C GLU A 144 10.41 7.49 3.34
N ILE A 145 10.23 8.53 4.12
CA ILE A 145 8.93 8.83 4.75
C ILE A 145 8.42 10.17 4.24
N ILE A 146 7.16 10.16 3.84
CA ILE A 146 6.45 11.34 3.35
C ILE A 146 5.30 11.60 4.32
N ARG A 147 5.33 12.72 5.05
CA ARG A 147 4.39 13.03 6.12
C ARG A 147 3.44 14.15 5.75
N ARG A 148 2.17 14.01 6.12
CA ARG A 148 1.16 15.07 5.94
C ARG A 148 1.59 16.37 6.66
N ARG A 149 2.09 16.29 7.89
CA ARG A 149 2.50 17.47 8.70
C ARG A 149 3.60 18.31 8.06
N THR A 150 4.43 17.72 7.20
CA THR A 150 5.51 18.42 6.48
C THR A 150 5.10 18.85 5.07
N GLY A 151 3.79 18.76 4.73
CA GLY A 151 3.31 19.02 3.36
C GLY A 151 3.77 17.98 2.35
N TRP A 152 3.93 16.73 2.78
CA TRP A 152 4.34 15.60 1.96
C TRP A 152 5.77 15.72 1.41
N GLN A 153 6.66 16.38 2.15
CA GLN A 153 8.09 16.43 1.84
C GLN A 153 8.77 15.11 2.22
N SER A 154 9.73 14.70 1.40
CA SER A 154 10.51 13.46 1.63
C SER A 154 11.52 13.66 2.75
N GLU A 155 11.57 12.69 3.65
CA GLU A 155 12.62 12.53 4.67
C GLU A 155 13.24 11.14 4.48
N HIS A 156 14.55 11.04 4.39
CA HIS A 156 15.27 9.79 4.19
C HIS A 156 16.04 9.38 5.45
N TYR A 157 16.04 8.08 5.71
CA TYR A 157 16.74 7.47 6.85
C TYR A 157 17.62 6.32 6.36
N PHE A 158 18.85 6.29 6.85
CA PHE A 158 19.88 5.36 6.41
C PHE A 158 20.37 4.45 7.54
N LEU A 159 21.31 3.56 7.21
CA LEU A 159 21.86 2.61 8.16
C LEU A 159 22.43 3.33 9.42
N GLY A 160 22.04 2.85 10.59
CA GLY A 160 22.46 3.39 11.88
C GLY A 160 21.53 4.47 12.46
N GLU A 161 20.53 4.91 11.71
CA GLU A 161 19.54 5.85 12.18
C GLU A 161 18.31 5.13 12.77
N SER A 162 17.57 5.83 13.61
CA SER A 162 16.27 5.42 14.15
C SER A 162 15.16 6.23 13.52
N ILE A 163 14.07 5.56 13.22
CA ILE A 163 12.89 6.15 12.57
C ILE A 163 11.71 6.07 13.52
N THR A 164 10.98 7.18 13.67
CA THR A 164 9.70 7.21 14.36
C THR A 164 8.57 7.37 13.36
N PHE A 165 7.69 6.38 13.30
CA PHE A 165 6.41 6.46 12.59
C PHE A 165 5.42 7.16 13.53
N GLU A 166 5.28 8.48 13.34
CA GLU A 166 4.57 9.37 14.27
C GLU A 166 3.09 9.04 14.35
N SER A 167 2.48 8.65 13.23
CA SER A 167 1.05 8.31 13.16
C SER A 167 0.63 7.17 14.08
N VAL A 168 1.56 6.29 14.43
CA VAL A 168 1.33 5.11 15.29
C VAL A 168 2.21 5.11 16.54
N GLY A 169 3.15 6.03 16.66
CA GLY A 169 4.08 6.15 17.81
C GLY A 169 5.08 5.00 17.92
N LEU A 170 5.47 4.40 16.79
CA LEU A 170 6.46 3.30 16.73
C LEU A 170 7.82 3.84 16.34
N THR A 171 8.85 3.54 17.12
CA THR A 171 10.26 3.80 16.74
C THR A 171 10.99 2.50 16.47
N VAL A 172 11.70 2.44 15.34
CA VAL A 172 12.54 1.30 14.92
C VAL A 172 13.92 1.80 14.48
N SER A 173 14.91 0.91 14.51
CA SER A 173 16.23 1.17 13.92
C SER A 173 16.22 0.86 12.43
#